data_b7dc9cb4ff005717fca96c0a16d9b879
#
_entry.id   b7dc9cb4ff005717fca96c0a16d9b879
#
_cell.length_a   1.000
_cell.length_b   1.000
_cell.length_c   1.000
_cell.angle_alpha   90.00
_cell.angle_beta   90.00
_cell.angle_gamma   90.00
#
_symmetry.space_group_name_H-M   'P 1'
#
loop_
_entity.id
_entity.type
_entity.pdbx_description
1 polymer ?
#
loop_
_entity_poly.entity_id
_entity_poly.type
_entity_poly.pdbx_seq_one_letter_code
_entity_poly.pdbx_strand_id
1 'polypeptide(L)'
;KCASYDWDRGLGTCHNCNTSFQLHTYKRKGKAEKVYIKPAPIVIEQPGTQVEDWFKTRGISKQTLDDLKVTEGPEWMPQTQKTENVIKFNYFMGSELTNVKYRDGRKNFKLYKGAEKVFYNIDSIVGFEYCIIVEGEMDVLALHEAGITNAISVPNGATLNTNNLDYLDSCIDYFDDKDKVILACDSDEAGQALQTELIRRLGSETCHIATFEDCKDANEYLLKYGK
;
A
#
# COMPACT_ATOMS: atom_id res chain seq x y z
N LYS A 1 29.43 8.42 -24.48
CA LYS A 1 28.37 8.99 -23.63
C LYS A 1 28.28 8.13 -22.38
N CYS A 2 28.42 8.74 -21.18
CA CYS A 2 28.42 7.98 -19.90
C CYS A 2 27.01 7.77 -19.36
N ALA A 3 26.02 8.53 -19.78
CA ALA A 3 24.64 8.45 -19.30
C ALA A 3 23.63 8.87 -20.36
N SER A 4 22.41 8.36 -20.24
CA SER A 4 21.23 8.82 -20.97
C SER A 4 20.24 9.44 -19.99
N TYR A 5 19.43 10.39 -20.49
CA TYR A 5 18.47 11.15 -19.69
C TYR A 5 17.12 11.17 -20.37
N ASP A 6 16.08 10.97 -19.59
CA ASP A 6 14.69 11.23 -19.96
C ASP A 6 14.19 12.41 -19.10
N TRP A 7 14.28 13.62 -19.68
CA TRP A 7 13.91 14.84 -18.98
C TRP A 7 12.41 14.94 -18.68
N ASP A 8 11.57 14.28 -19.49
CA ASP A 8 10.12 14.29 -19.27
C ASP A 8 9.73 13.41 -18.08
N ARG A 9 10.49 12.35 -17.82
CA ARG A 9 10.32 11.45 -16.67
C ARG A 9 11.20 11.80 -15.47
N GLY A 10 12.15 12.72 -15.65
CA GLY A 10 13.11 13.04 -14.61
C GLY A 10 14.09 11.91 -14.28
N LEU A 11 14.35 11.01 -15.24
CA LEU A 11 15.17 9.82 -15.04
C LEU A 11 16.47 9.88 -15.81
N GLY A 12 17.54 9.36 -15.23
CA GLY A 12 18.81 9.14 -15.89
C GLY A 12 19.30 7.71 -15.70
N THR A 13 20.10 7.21 -16.63
CA THR A 13 20.77 5.91 -16.52
C THR A 13 22.25 6.07 -16.83
N CYS A 14 23.10 5.64 -15.91
CA CYS A 14 24.54 5.57 -16.12
C CYS A 14 24.89 4.31 -16.92
N HIS A 15 25.50 4.47 -18.10
CA HIS A 15 25.87 3.33 -18.95
C HIS A 15 27.11 2.57 -18.48
N ASN A 16 27.87 3.11 -17.53
CA ASN A 16 29.04 2.42 -16.98
C ASN A 16 28.65 1.42 -15.88
N CYS A 17 27.69 1.77 -15.02
CA CYS A 17 27.30 0.92 -13.90
C CYS A 17 25.85 0.48 -13.94
N ASN A 18 25.10 0.84 -15.00
CA ASN A 18 23.67 0.61 -15.19
C ASN A 18 22.78 1.16 -14.05
N THR A 19 23.30 2.07 -13.23
CA THR A 19 22.53 2.68 -12.15
C THR A 19 21.57 3.72 -12.74
N SER A 20 20.31 3.61 -12.40
CA SER A 20 19.31 4.64 -12.68
C SER A 20 19.28 5.65 -11.53
N PHE A 21 19.10 6.92 -11.87
CA PHE A 21 19.03 8.01 -10.90
C PHE A 21 17.95 9.00 -11.30
N GLN A 22 17.38 9.68 -10.30
CA GLN A 22 16.37 10.70 -10.51
C GLN A 22 17.01 12.06 -10.72
N LEU A 23 16.53 12.80 -11.74
CA LEU A 23 17.01 14.16 -12.06
C LEU A 23 16.12 15.23 -11.41
N HIS A 24 14.83 14.95 -11.31
CA HIS A 24 13.81 15.79 -10.68
C HIS A 24 12.58 14.94 -10.39
N THR A 25 11.73 15.39 -9.47
CA THR A 25 10.45 14.74 -9.18
C THR A 25 9.60 14.63 -10.45
N TYR A 26 9.11 13.41 -10.74
CA TYR A 26 8.26 13.16 -11.90
C TYR A 26 6.95 13.93 -11.77
N LYS A 27 6.80 15.00 -12.53
CA LYS A 27 5.50 15.67 -12.67
C LYS A 27 4.80 15.17 -13.92
N ARG A 28 3.67 14.52 -13.74
CA ARG A 28 2.84 14.01 -14.83
C ARG A 28 2.42 15.17 -15.75
N LYS A 29 2.97 15.25 -16.97
CA LYS A 29 2.50 16.20 -17.97
C LYS A 29 1.22 15.66 -18.64
N GLY A 30 0.13 16.40 -18.50
CA GLY A 30 -0.96 16.43 -19.49
C GLY A 30 -1.78 15.17 -19.73
N LYS A 31 -1.97 14.28 -18.75
CA LYS A 31 -3.11 13.34 -18.84
C LYS A 31 -4.39 14.11 -18.53
N ALA A 32 -5.41 13.93 -19.37
CA ALA A 32 -6.76 14.39 -19.05
C ALA A 32 -7.10 14.02 -17.61
N GLU A 33 -7.65 14.97 -16.86
CA GLU A 33 -8.05 14.76 -15.48
C GLU A 33 -8.98 13.54 -15.42
N LYS A 34 -8.51 12.47 -14.80
CA LYS A 34 -9.34 11.27 -14.63
C LYS A 34 -10.40 11.60 -13.60
N VAL A 35 -11.66 11.49 -13.98
CA VAL A 35 -12.77 11.57 -13.06
C VAL A 35 -12.88 10.23 -12.34
N TYR A 36 -12.66 10.23 -11.03
CA TYR A 36 -12.81 9.05 -10.18
C TYR A 36 -14.17 9.03 -9.49
N ILE A 37 -14.68 7.84 -9.25
CA ILE A 37 -15.93 7.64 -8.49
C ILE A 37 -15.54 7.52 -7.01
N LYS A 38 -16.01 8.41 -6.17
CA LYS A 38 -15.82 8.31 -4.72
C LYS A 38 -16.79 7.27 -4.14
N PRO A 39 -16.32 6.37 -3.26
CA PRO A 39 -17.21 5.51 -2.49
C PRO A 39 -18.19 6.36 -1.66
N ALA A 40 -19.38 5.83 -1.41
CA ALA A 40 -20.31 6.49 -0.50
C ALA A 40 -19.68 6.61 0.91
N PRO A 41 -19.99 7.66 1.67
CA PRO A 41 -19.51 7.79 3.05
C PRO A 41 -19.83 6.53 3.84
N ILE A 42 -18.86 6.07 4.64
CA ILE A 42 -19.04 4.87 5.45
C ILE A 42 -20.05 5.18 6.54
N VAL A 43 -21.16 4.44 6.60
CA VAL A 43 -21.81 4.17 7.87
C VAL A 43 -20.88 3.21 8.59
N ILE A 44 -20.23 3.65 9.67
CA ILE A 44 -19.24 2.86 10.41
C ILE A 44 -19.99 1.69 11.05
N GLU A 45 -20.12 0.61 10.30
CA GLU A 45 -20.44 -0.69 10.86
C GLU A 45 -19.11 -1.30 11.30
N GLN A 46 -18.85 -1.24 12.60
CA GLN A 46 -17.67 -1.87 13.18
C GLN A 46 -17.71 -3.38 12.92
N PRO A 47 -16.53 -4.03 12.81
CA PRO A 47 -16.50 -5.48 12.66
C PRO A 47 -17.29 -6.17 13.75
N GLY A 48 -18.12 -7.15 13.38
CA GLY A 48 -18.80 -8.00 14.34
C GLY A 48 -17.85 -9.01 14.97
N THR A 49 -18.32 -9.68 16.01
CA THR A 49 -17.52 -10.59 16.84
C THR A 49 -16.73 -11.63 16.02
N GLN A 50 -17.31 -12.17 14.95
CA GLN A 50 -16.65 -13.19 14.12
C GLN A 50 -15.44 -12.65 13.36
N VAL A 51 -15.53 -11.44 12.81
CA VAL A 51 -14.41 -10.79 12.10
C VAL A 51 -13.36 -10.34 13.11
N GLU A 52 -13.77 -9.76 14.25
CA GLU A 52 -12.82 -9.42 15.33
C GLU A 52 -12.07 -10.66 15.83
N ASP A 53 -12.73 -11.78 16.03
CA ASP A 53 -12.09 -13.02 16.48
C ASP A 53 -11.11 -13.56 15.43
N TRP A 54 -11.45 -13.43 14.15
CA TRP A 54 -10.52 -13.78 13.08
C TRP A 54 -9.25 -12.89 13.11
N PHE A 55 -9.39 -11.58 13.31
CA PHE A 55 -8.23 -10.68 13.43
C PHE A 55 -7.39 -10.97 14.69
N LYS A 56 -8.03 -11.36 15.82
CA LYS A 56 -7.31 -11.81 17.02
C LYS A 56 -6.42 -13.02 16.75
N THR A 57 -6.87 -13.97 15.89
CA THR A 57 -6.01 -15.11 15.49
C THR A 57 -4.79 -14.66 14.68
N ARG A 58 -4.80 -13.43 14.15
CA ARG A 58 -3.71 -12.78 13.43
C ARG A 58 -2.89 -11.83 14.31
N GLY A 59 -3.15 -11.83 15.61
CA GLY A 59 -2.47 -10.95 16.55
C GLY A 59 -2.90 -9.49 16.48
N ILE A 60 -4.03 -9.20 15.82
CA ILE A 60 -4.53 -7.83 15.62
C ILE A 60 -5.67 -7.55 16.61
N SER A 61 -5.52 -6.49 17.38
CA SER A 61 -6.52 -6.06 18.36
C SER A 61 -7.66 -5.25 17.73
N LYS A 62 -8.79 -5.18 18.46
CA LYS A 62 -9.89 -4.32 18.08
C LYS A 62 -9.46 -2.85 17.95
N GLN A 63 -8.58 -2.38 18.82
CA GLN A 63 -8.08 -1.00 18.76
C GLN A 63 -7.42 -0.70 17.41
N THR A 64 -6.57 -1.60 16.91
CA THR A 64 -5.94 -1.46 15.59
C THR A 64 -6.97 -1.42 14.47
N LEU A 65 -8.05 -2.22 14.55
CA LEU A 65 -9.13 -2.18 13.56
C LEU A 65 -9.88 -0.84 13.59
N ASP A 66 -10.15 -0.30 14.77
CA ASP A 66 -10.82 0.99 14.95
C ASP A 66 -9.93 2.14 14.44
N ASP A 67 -8.64 2.15 14.81
CA ASP A 67 -7.67 3.17 14.40
C ASP A 67 -7.51 3.24 12.88
N LEU A 68 -7.42 2.07 12.23
CA LEU A 68 -7.26 1.94 10.79
C LEU A 68 -8.61 1.87 10.04
N LYS A 69 -9.72 2.09 10.76
CA LYS A 69 -11.07 2.18 10.21
C LYS A 69 -11.47 0.97 9.36
N VAL A 70 -11.04 -0.23 9.80
CA VAL A 70 -11.48 -1.48 9.18
C VAL A 70 -12.93 -1.72 9.55
N THR A 71 -13.76 -2.03 8.55
CA THR A 71 -15.20 -2.27 8.74
C THR A 71 -15.61 -3.57 8.08
N GLU A 72 -16.84 -4.00 8.28
CA GLU A 72 -17.42 -5.14 7.57
C GLU A 72 -18.82 -4.82 7.05
N GLY A 73 -19.34 -5.64 6.21
CA GLY A 73 -20.71 -5.54 5.73
C GLY A 73 -20.92 -6.25 4.41
N PRO A 74 -22.19 -6.32 3.96
CA PRO A 74 -22.53 -7.02 2.73
C PRO A 74 -21.92 -6.35 1.50
N GLU A 75 -21.38 -7.16 0.58
CA GLU A 75 -20.86 -6.70 -0.69
C GLU A 75 -20.94 -7.81 -1.75
N TRP A 76 -21.26 -7.44 -2.98
CA TRP A 76 -21.28 -8.36 -4.11
C TRP A 76 -19.86 -8.74 -4.53
N MET A 77 -19.55 -10.04 -4.45
CA MET A 77 -18.24 -10.58 -4.84
C MET A 77 -18.34 -11.29 -6.21
N PRO A 78 -17.65 -10.79 -7.25
CA PRO A 78 -17.75 -11.35 -8.59
C PRO A 78 -17.17 -12.77 -8.70
N GLN A 79 -16.20 -13.10 -7.84
CA GLN A 79 -15.56 -14.43 -7.82
C GLN A 79 -16.53 -15.52 -7.35
N THR A 80 -17.42 -15.20 -6.43
CA THR A 80 -18.41 -16.14 -5.88
C THR A 80 -19.81 -15.93 -6.46
N GLN A 81 -20.02 -14.82 -7.20
CA GLN A 81 -21.31 -14.39 -7.75
C GLN A 81 -22.41 -14.29 -6.68
N LYS A 82 -22.06 -13.81 -5.50
CA LYS A 82 -22.95 -13.67 -4.33
C LYS A 82 -22.65 -12.39 -3.58
N THR A 83 -23.66 -11.91 -2.86
CA THR A 83 -23.45 -10.92 -1.80
C THR A 83 -23.05 -11.69 -0.54
N GLU A 84 -21.87 -11.35 -0.02
CA GLU A 84 -21.29 -11.97 1.16
C GLU A 84 -20.94 -10.88 2.17
N ASN A 85 -20.86 -11.23 3.45
CA ASN A 85 -20.30 -10.34 4.45
C ASN A 85 -18.78 -10.33 4.27
N VAL A 86 -18.20 -9.15 4.06
CA VAL A 86 -16.78 -8.98 3.71
C VAL A 86 -16.11 -7.99 4.64
N ILE A 87 -14.81 -8.17 4.83
CA ILE A 87 -13.94 -7.17 5.44
C ILE A 87 -13.74 -6.04 4.44
N LYS A 88 -13.85 -4.79 4.91
CA LYS A 88 -13.64 -3.57 4.14
C LYS A 88 -12.42 -2.84 4.68
N PHE A 89 -11.35 -2.80 3.90
CA PHE A 89 -10.23 -1.92 4.16
C PHE A 89 -10.53 -0.58 3.51
N ASN A 90 -10.68 0.45 4.30
CA ASN A 90 -11.09 1.78 3.86
C ASN A 90 -9.86 2.65 3.63
N TYR A 91 -9.68 3.12 2.40
CA TYR A 91 -8.55 3.94 1.99
C TYR A 91 -8.91 5.42 2.07
N PHE A 92 -8.16 6.16 2.84
CA PHE A 92 -8.33 7.59 2.98
C PHE A 92 -7.14 8.33 2.37
N MET A 93 -7.40 9.51 1.83
CA MET A 93 -6.39 10.46 1.39
C MET A 93 -6.89 11.87 1.68
N GLY A 94 -6.12 12.66 2.45
CA GLY A 94 -6.56 13.95 2.96
C GLY A 94 -7.81 13.85 3.83
N SER A 95 -7.95 12.76 4.60
CA SER A 95 -9.12 12.44 5.44
C SER A 95 -10.43 12.14 4.67
N GLU A 96 -10.40 12.09 3.34
CA GLU A 96 -11.54 11.68 2.51
C GLU A 96 -11.44 10.18 2.17
N LEU A 97 -12.60 9.48 2.20
CA LEU A 97 -12.69 8.11 1.71
C LEU A 97 -12.50 8.09 0.20
N THR A 98 -11.35 7.58 -0.24
CA THR A 98 -10.95 7.58 -1.65
C THR A 98 -11.20 6.24 -2.33
N ASN A 99 -11.00 5.13 -1.61
CA ASN A 99 -11.23 3.78 -2.14
C ASN A 99 -11.64 2.82 -1.01
N VAL A 100 -12.13 1.64 -1.40
CA VAL A 100 -12.41 0.53 -0.48
C VAL A 100 -11.91 -0.76 -1.13
N LYS A 101 -11.14 -1.54 -0.39
CA LYS A 101 -10.79 -2.91 -0.78
C LYS A 101 -11.59 -3.90 0.04
N TYR A 102 -12.25 -4.78 -0.65
CA TYR A 102 -13.12 -5.80 -0.07
C TYR A 102 -12.41 -7.14 -0.04
N ARG A 103 -12.55 -7.88 1.06
CA ARG A 103 -12.01 -9.21 1.24
C ARG A 103 -13.07 -10.15 1.79
N ASP A 104 -13.39 -11.21 1.07
CA ASP A 104 -14.30 -12.25 1.57
C ASP A 104 -13.58 -13.31 2.42
N GLY A 105 -14.34 -14.23 3.00
CA GLY A 105 -13.81 -15.32 3.83
C GLY A 105 -12.94 -16.33 3.05
N ARG A 106 -13.00 -16.35 1.71
CA ARG A 106 -12.21 -17.22 0.83
C ARG A 106 -10.94 -16.57 0.30
N LYS A 107 -10.60 -15.36 0.81
CA LYS A 107 -9.45 -14.59 0.37
C LYS A 107 -9.57 -14.07 -1.07
N ASN A 108 -10.80 -13.83 -1.56
CA ASN A 108 -11.02 -13.07 -2.78
C ASN A 108 -11.03 -11.59 -2.47
N PHE A 109 -10.47 -10.81 -3.40
CA PHE A 109 -10.35 -9.36 -3.26
C PHE A 109 -10.98 -8.64 -4.44
N LYS A 110 -11.51 -7.45 -4.18
CA LYS A 110 -11.83 -6.45 -5.20
C LYS A 110 -11.66 -5.05 -4.65
N LEU A 111 -11.39 -4.09 -5.51
CA LEU A 111 -11.44 -2.66 -5.20
C LEU A 111 -12.80 -2.08 -5.59
N TYR A 112 -13.18 -0.95 -4.98
CA TYR A 112 -14.36 -0.20 -5.40
C TYR A 112 -14.20 0.25 -6.86
N LYS A 113 -15.21 -0.08 -7.69
CA LYS A 113 -15.13 0.13 -9.14
C LYS A 113 -15.06 1.61 -9.50
N GLY A 114 -14.02 1.99 -10.24
CA GLY A 114 -13.85 3.36 -10.72
C GLY A 114 -13.26 4.34 -9.69
N ALA A 115 -12.97 3.89 -8.47
CA ALA A 115 -12.29 4.71 -7.48
C ALA A 115 -10.80 4.92 -7.80
N GLU A 116 -10.26 6.00 -7.29
CA GLU A 116 -8.84 6.27 -7.39
C GLU A 116 -8.03 5.24 -6.59
N LYS A 117 -6.93 4.79 -7.15
CA LYS A 117 -5.99 3.93 -6.44
C LYS A 117 -4.99 4.81 -5.69
N VAL A 118 -4.88 4.58 -4.40
CA VAL A 118 -3.94 5.23 -3.51
C VAL A 118 -3.32 4.17 -2.60
N PHE A 119 -2.24 4.47 -1.90
CA PHE A 119 -1.76 3.58 -0.84
C PHE A 119 -2.77 3.47 0.29
N TYR A 120 -2.90 2.28 0.86
CA TYR A 120 -3.63 2.12 2.12
C TYR A 120 -2.90 2.85 3.24
N ASN A 121 -3.66 3.55 4.08
CA ASN A 121 -3.15 4.32 5.21
C ASN A 121 -2.19 5.47 4.83
N ILE A 122 -2.31 6.06 3.63
CA ILE A 122 -1.37 7.06 3.12
C ILE A 122 -1.24 8.29 4.03
N ASP A 123 -2.32 8.73 4.66
CA ASP A 123 -2.31 9.91 5.53
C ASP A 123 -1.42 9.72 6.77
N SER A 124 -1.11 8.48 7.14
CA SER A 124 -0.31 8.17 8.33
C SER A 124 1.15 8.58 8.22
N ILE A 125 1.66 8.78 7.01
CA ILE A 125 3.07 9.15 6.83
C ILE A 125 3.30 10.68 6.90
N VAL A 126 2.23 11.47 6.98
CA VAL A 126 2.34 12.93 7.09
C VAL A 126 2.99 13.30 8.41
N GLY A 127 4.02 14.15 8.34
CA GLY A 127 4.77 14.60 9.51
C GLY A 127 5.87 13.65 10.01
N PHE A 128 6.08 12.53 9.32
CA PHE A 128 7.23 11.64 9.58
C PHE A 128 8.30 11.85 8.51
N GLU A 129 9.56 11.85 8.91
CA GLU A 129 10.71 11.91 7.99
C GLU A 129 10.94 10.61 7.23
N TYR A 130 10.32 9.51 7.68
CA TYR A 130 10.40 8.21 7.02
C TYR A 130 9.04 7.50 6.98
N CYS A 131 8.90 6.56 6.07
CA CYS A 131 7.75 5.66 5.99
C CYS A 131 8.16 4.24 5.66
N ILE A 132 7.23 3.29 5.89
CA ILE A 132 7.41 1.88 5.53
C ILE A 132 6.36 1.50 4.49
N ILE A 133 6.79 0.90 3.39
CA ILE A 133 5.92 0.35 2.35
C ILE A 133 5.93 -1.17 2.44
N VAL A 134 4.75 -1.76 2.59
CA VAL A 134 4.49 -3.21 2.59
C VAL A 134 3.52 -3.59 1.47
N GLU A 135 3.29 -4.88 1.26
CA GLU A 135 2.43 -5.35 0.17
C GLU A 135 0.95 -5.39 0.48
N GLY A 136 0.58 -5.67 1.72
CA GLY A 136 -0.80 -5.92 2.10
C GLY A 136 -1.30 -5.09 3.27
N GLU A 137 -2.61 -4.92 3.34
CA GLU A 137 -3.27 -4.23 4.44
C GLU A 137 -3.03 -4.94 5.78
N MET A 138 -2.91 -6.28 5.75
CA MET A 138 -2.63 -7.07 6.94
C MET A 138 -1.28 -6.75 7.55
N ASP A 139 -0.29 -6.42 6.73
CA ASP A 139 1.05 -6.06 7.18
C ASP A 139 1.05 -4.66 7.80
N VAL A 140 0.27 -3.73 7.23
CA VAL A 140 0.05 -2.42 7.85
C VAL A 140 -0.61 -2.57 9.22
N LEU A 141 -1.63 -3.43 9.34
CA LEU A 141 -2.28 -3.70 10.64
C LEU A 141 -1.28 -4.32 11.63
N ALA A 142 -0.44 -5.24 11.18
CA ALA A 142 0.56 -5.89 12.04
C ALA A 142 1.62 -4.91 12.54
N LEU A 143 2.11 -4.03 11.67
CA LEU A 143 3.05 -2.98 12.05
C LEU A 143 2.40 -1.97 13.01
N HIS A 144 1.15 -1.56 12.75
CA HIS A 144 0.40 -0.68 13.64
C HIS A 144 0.20 -1.31 15.02
N GLU A 145 -0.16 -2.59 15.09
CA GLU A 145 -0.28 -3.35 16.34
C GLU A 145 1.03 -3.40 17.12
N ALA A 146 2.17 -3.42 16.42
CA ALA A 146 3.51 -3.34 16.99
C ALA A 146 3.95 -1.90 17.35
N GLY A 147 3.08 -0.89 17.16
CA GLY A 147 3.36 0.51 17.49
C GLY A 147 4.02 1.31 16.35
N ILE A 148 4.17 0.74 15.16
CA ILE A 148 4.72 1.39 13.97
C ILE A 148 3.55 1.94 13.13
N THR A 149 3.25 3.22 13.28
CA THR A 149 2.03 3.82 12.73
C THR A 149 2.18 4.42 11.34
N ASN A 150 3.42 4.65 10.87
CA ASN A 150 3.75 5.25 9.58
C ASN A 150 4.03 4.21 8.49
N ALA A 151 3.29 3.11 8.52
CA ALA A 151 3.32 2.06 7.49
C ALA A 151 2.13 2.20 6.54
N ILE A 152 2.39 1.97 5.25
CA ILE A 152 1.42 2.02 4.15
C ILE A 152 1.54 0.77 3.29
N SER A 153 0.48 0.40 2.57
CA SER A 153 0.56 -0.72 1.63
C SER A 153 0.05 -0.39 0.24
N VAL A 154 0.55 -1.15 -0.75
CA VAL A 154 0.09 -1.02 -2.13
C VAL A 154 -1.33 -1.59 -2.29
N PRO A 155 -2.21 -0.96 -3.11
CA PRO A 155 -3.62 -1.35 -3.17
C PRO A 155 -3.86 -2.70 -3.85
N ASN A 156 -2.98 -3.11 -4.76
CA ASN A 156 -3.18 -4.32 -5.58
C ASN A 156 -2.29 -5.51 -5.17
N GLY A 157 -1.46 -5.36 -4.11
CA GLY A 157 -0.38 -6.28 -3.83
C GLY A 157 0.72 -6.24 -4.90
N ALA A 158 1.75 -7.05 -4.74
CA ALA A 158 2.78 -7.20 -5.74
C ALA A 158 2.31 -8.10 -6.90
N THR A 159 2.75 -7.78 -8.11
CA THR A 159 2.56 -8.60 -9.30
C THR A 159 3.80 -8.54 -10.17
N LEU A 160 4.07 -9.57 -10.96
CA LEU A 160 5.20 -9.57 -11.90
C LEU A 160 5.10 -8.46 -12.97
N ASN A 161 3.89 -7.94 -13.24
CA ASN A 161 3.64 -6.79 -14.11
C ASN A 161 3.55 -5.49 -13.31
N THR A 162 4.68 -5.02 -12.80
CA THR A 162 4.76 -3.81 -11.95
C THR A 162 4.72 -2.49 -12.71
N ASN A 163 4.49 -2.50 -14.03
CA ASN A 163 4.55 -1.28 -14.86
C ASN A 163 3.46 -0.25 -14.58
N ASN A 164 2.41 -0.59 -13.82
CA ASN A 164 1.29 0.31 -13.54
C ASN A 164 1.18 0.63 -12.05
N LEU A 165 2.06 1.52 -11.55
CA LEU A 165 1.96 2.08 -10.21
C LEU A 165 1.17 3.41 -10.23
N ASP A 166 -0.03 3.41 -10.83
CA ASP A 166 -0.89 4.61 -10.91
C ASP A 166 -1.15 5.22 -9.52
N TYR A 167 -1.22 4.39 -8.48
CA TYR A 167 -1.39 4.80 -7.10
C TYR A 167 -0.20 5.61 -6.54
N LEU A 168 1.01 5.31 -6.99
CA LEU A 168 2.20 6.09 -6.62
C LEU A 168 2.13 7.49 -7.24
N ASP A 169 1.71 7.57 -8.51
CA ASP A 169 1.55 8.85 -9.18
C ASP A 169 0.50 9.74 -8.46
N SER A 170 -0.55 9.12 -7.90
CA SER A 170 -1.60 9.83 -7.14
C SER A 170 -1.11 10.30 -5.77
N CYS A 171 -0.11 9.64 -5.20
CA CYS A 171 0.39 9.89 -3.85
C CYS A 171 1.81 10.47 -3.82
N ILE A 172 2.39 10.85 -4.96
CA ILE A 172 3.81 11.20 -5.04
C ILE A 172 4.21 12.35 -4.10
N ASP A 173 3.33 13.33 -3.94
CA ASP A 173 3.58 14.51 -3.11
C ASP A 173 3.73 14.16 -1.61
N TYR A 174 3.22 13.00 -1.17
CA TYR A 174 3.40 12.49 0.20
C TYR A 174 4.82 12.03 0.51
N PHE A 175 5.63 11.85 -0.53
CA PHE A 175 7.02 11.40 -0.41
C PHE A 175 8.05 12.52 -0.56
N ASP A 176 7.62 13.75 -0.85
CA ASP A 176 8.52 14.88 -1.11
C ASP A 176 9.35 15.29 0.13
N ASP A 177 8.84 15.03 1.34
CA ASP A 177 9.47 15.35 2.63
C ASP A 177 10.10 14.13 3.32
N LYS A 178 10.24 13.00 2.61
CA LYS A 178 10.78 11.77 3.19
C LYS A 178 12.28 11.65 2.97
N ASP A 179 13.02 11.60 4.05
CA ASP A 179 14.46 11.30 4.02
C ASP A 179 14.70 9.82 3.77
N LYS A 180 13.73 8.97 4.17
CA LYS A 180 13.86 7.52 4.05
C LYS A 180 12.53 6.84 3.74
N VAL A 181 12.54 5.95 2.76
CA VAL A 181 11.44 5.02 2.45
C VAL A 181 11.91 3.59 2.65
N ILE A 182 11.37 2.90 3.64
CA ILE A 182 11.71 1.52 3.95
C ILE A 182 10.77 0.61 3.16
N LEU A 183 11.34 -0.23 2.30
CA LEU A 183 10.62 -1.20 1.51
C LEU A 183 10.68 -2.55 2.21
N ALA A 184 9.58 -2.99 2.78
CA ALA A 184 9.42 -4.26 3.49
C ALA A 184 8.42 -5.15 2.74
N CYS A 185 8.72 -5.42 1.46
CA CYS A 185 7.93 -6.28 0.59
C CYS A 185 8.19 -7.76 0.89
N ASP A 186 7.28 -8.62 0.43
CA ASP A 186 7.42 -10.07 0.52
C ASP A 186 8.74 -10.54 -0.16
N SER A 187 9.30 -11.64 0.31
CA SER A 187 10.57 -12.17 -0.22
C SER A 187 10.43 -12.92 -1.54
N ASP A 188 9.21 -13.06 -2.09
CA ASP A 188 8.95 -13.75 -3.36
C ASP A 188 9.29 -12.88 -4.60
N GLU A 189 9.21 -13.48 -5.80
CA GLU A 189 9.54 -12.79 -7.05
C GLU A 189 8.67 -11.55 -7.31
N ALA A 190 7.40 -11.58 -6.91
CA ALA A 190 6.48 -10.46 -7.11
C ALA A 190 6.85 -9.29 -6.20
N GLY A 191 7.19 -9.55 -4.93
CA GLY A 191 7.66 -8.54 -3.99
C GLY A 191 9.00 -7.92 -4.41
N GLN A 192 9.93 -8.72 -4.90
CA GLN A 192 11.21 -8.23 -5.44
C GLN A 192 11.01 -7.34 -6.68
N ALA A 193 10.07 -7.71 -7.56
CA ALA A 193 9.74 -6.90 -8.74
C ALA A 193 9.11 -5.56 -8.32
N LEU A 194 8.17 -5.56 -7.36
CA LEU A 194 7.57 -4.36 -6.80
C LEU A 194 8.66 -3.47 -6.16
N GLN A 195 9.53 -4.03 -5.34
CA GLN A 195 10.62 -3.34 -4.68
C GLN A 195 11.55 -2.64 -5.67
N THR A 196 11.94 -3.35 -6.73
CA THR A 196 12.78 -2.81 -7.81
C THR A 196 12.12 -1.61 -8.49
N GLU A 197 10.82 -1.68 -8.77
CA GLU A 197 10.09 -0.60 -9.42
C GLU A 197 9.86 0.60 -8.48
N LEU A 198 9.61 0.36 -7.19
CA LEU A 198 9.52 1.43 -6.19
C LEU A 198 10.85 2.17 -6.06
N ILE A 199 11.98 1.45 -5.95
CA ILE A 199 13.32 2.04 -5.92
C ILE A 199 13.58 2.90 -7.17
N ARG A 200 13.18 2.39 -8.34
CA ARG A 200 13.35 3.11 -9.61
C ARG A 200 12.57 4.43 -9.64
N ARG A 201 11.42 4.51 -8.96
CA ARG A 201 10.55 5.70 -8.99
C ARG A 201 10.78 6.66 -7.84
N LEU A 202 11.10 6.16 -6.65
CA LEU A 202 11.31 6.97 -5.45
C LEU A 202 12.78 7.40 -5.26
N GLY A 203 13.71 6.72 -5.93
CA GLY A 203 15.16 6.98 -5.82
C GLY A 203 15.87 5.96 -4.95
N SER A 204 17.05 5.52 -5.41
CA SER A 204 17.84 4.52 -4.71
C SER A 204 18.51 5.06 -3.44
N GLU A 205 18.73 6.36 -3.38
CA GLU A 205 19.31 7.05 -2.22
C GLU A 205 18.33 7.18 -1.05
N THR A 206 17.03 7.24 -1.36
CA THR A 206 15.95 7.37 -0.36
C THR A 206 15.44 6.00 0.10
N CYS A 207 15.48 5.00 -0.79
CA CYS A 207 14.93 3.68 -0.51
C CYS A 207 15.89 2.77 0.26
N HIS A 208 15.37 2.12 1.30
CA HIS A 208 16.08 1.12 2.11
C HIS A 208 15.27 -0.17 2.14
N ILE A 209 15.93 -1.31 2.06
CA ILE A 209 15.27 -2.63 2.10
C ILE A 209 15.25 -3.14 3.53
N ALA A 210 14.10 -3.60 3.99
CA ALA A 210 13.94 -4.35 5.23
C ALA A 210 13.34 -5.73 4.93
N THR A 211 13.69 -6.71 5.74
CA THR A 211 13.18 -8.08 5.68
C THR A 211 12.67 -8.50 7.04
N PHE A 212 11.76 -9.46 7.06
CA PHE A 212 11.18 -10.02 8.29
C PHE A 212 11.92 -11.30 8.72
N GLU A 213 13.26 -11.32 8.56
CA GLU A 213 14.13 -12.47 8.91
C GLU A 213 13.66 -13.76 8.23
N ASP A 214 13.23 -14.74 9.04
CA ASP A 214 12.72 -16.04 8.61
C ASP A 214 11.19 -16.08 8.47
N CYS A 215 10.52 -14.92 8.52
CA CYS A 215 9.09 -14.76 8.29
C CYS A 215 8.83 -14.20 6.88
N LYS A 216 7.69 -14.57 6.31
CA LYS A 216 7.31 -14.15 4.98
C LYS A 216 6.94 -12.66 4.95
N ASP A 217 6.18 -12.22 5.96
CA ASP A 217 5.55 -10.91 6.02
C ASP A 217 5.51 -10.37 7.47
N ALA A 218 5.07 -9.12 7.64
CA ALA A 218 4.97 -8.47 8.94
C ALA A 218 3.97 -9.16 9.88
N ASN A 219 2.89 -9.73 9.34
CA ASN A 219 1.90 -10.40 10.17
C ASN A 219 2.43 -11.73 10.73
N GLU A 220 3.17 -12.49 9.94
CA GLU A 220 3.85 -13.71 10.42
C GLU A 220 4.90 -13.37 11.48
N TYR A 221 5.66 -12.29 11.27
CA TYR A 221 6.65 -11.81 12.24
C TYR A 221 6.01 -11.43 13.58
N LEU A 222 4.90 -10.66 13.54
CA LEU A 222 4.15 -10.29 14.74
C LEU A 222 3.66 -11.53 15.51
N LEU A 223 3.13 -12.54 14.83
CA LEU A 223 2.64 -13.77 15.45
C LEU A 223 3.76 -14.59 16.09
N LYS A 224 4.95 -14.57 15.52
CA LYS A 224 6.08 -15.39 15.97
C LYS A 224 6.87 -14.74 17.12
N TYR A 225 7.10 -13.45 17.00
CA TYR A 225 8.01 -12.72 17.90
C TYR A 225 7.29 -11.73 18.84
N GLY A 226 6.02 -11.43 18.57
CA GLY A 226 5.26 -10.45 19.35
C GLY A 226 5.55 -9.01 18.92
N LYS A 227 5.15 -8.07 19.80
CA LYS A 227 5.32 -6.62 19.56
C LYS A 227 6.74 -6.17 19.85
#